data_bd773b8636ec5267957afcc43580ce84
#
_entry.id   bd773b8636ec5267957afcc43580ce84
#
_cell.length_a   1.000
_cell.length_b   1.000
_cell.length_c   1.000
_cell.angle_alpha   90.00
_cell.angle_beta   90.00
_cell.angle_gamma   90.00
#
_symmetry.space_group_name_H-M   'P 1'
#
loop_
_entity.id
_entity.type
_entity.pdbx_description
1 polymer ?
#
loop_
_entity_poly.entity_id
_entity_poly.type
_entity_poly.pdbx_seq_one_letter_code
_entity_poly.pdbx_strand_id
1 'polypeptide(L)'
;VVDAVTTSPPDEAIATRERILREASRLFAVRGYYGSSTRDIATAVGIRQPSLFHHFPSKQAMFQELLTYSLDDSAAVAEHLARAKGSPAARLYRFLVEDFRYLMESPYDLRSIFNSNVLMDEDFEPWGRTAARLHVAVADMIRQGIDAEEFIEIEVGFARQAISGLMLETIRERSLGEELPALRPIRTADFVLRALLADPNQLEEVAAAACAFEGLPAYRDAASACA
;
A
#
# COMPACT_ATOMS: atom_id res chain seq x y z
N VAL A 1 23.69 -3.59 -39.86
CA VAL A 1 23.41 -2.26 -39.36
C VAL A 1 22.28 -2.44 -38.35
N VAL A 2 22.62 -2.40 -37.07
CA VAL A 2 21.67 -2.53 -35.98
C VAL A 2 21.28 -1.10 -35.64
N ASP A 3 20.01 -0.75 -35.87
CA ASP A 3 19.46 0.54 -35.48
C ASP A 3 19.53 0.68 -33.95
N ALA A 4 20.34 1.64 -33.51
CA ALA A 4 20.35 2.06 -32.12
C ALA A 4 19.00 2.74 -31.83
N VAL A 5 18.16 2.09 -31.03
CA VAL A 5 16.96 2.71 -30.48
C VAL A 5 17.42 3.85 -29.58
N THR A 6 17.33 5.05 -30.10
CA THR A 6 17.58 6.29 -29.34
C THR A 6 16.39 6.48 -28.41
N THR A 7 16.54 6.13 -27.14
CA THR A 7 15.54 6.47 -26.10
C THR A 7 15.39 7.98 -26.05
N SER A 8 14.17 8.45 -26.20
CA SER A 8 13.84 9.87 -26.18
C SER A 8 14.17 10.51 -24.82
N PRO A 9 14.67 11.77 -24.75
CA PRO A 9 15.04 12.42 -23.49
C PRO A 9 14.00 12.38 -22.36
N PRO A 10 12.68 12.42 -22.64
CA PRO A 10 11.65 12.26 -21.60
C PRO A 10 11.68 10.91 -20.88
N ASP A 11 11.91 9.81 -21.61
CA ASP A 11 11.89 8.46 -21.06
C ASP A 11 13.07 8.21 -20.12
N GLU A 12 14.24 8.74 -20.45
CA GLU A 12 15.43 8.62 -19.59
C GLU A 12 15.28 9.44 -18.29
N ALA A 13 14.65 10.60 -18.35
CA ALA A 13 14.38 11.43 -17.18
C ALA A 13 13.35 10.76 -16.24
N ILE A 14 12.31 10.13 -16.78
CA ILE A 14 11.32 9.35 -16.02
C ILE A 14 12.01 8.15 -15.35
N ALA A 15 12.81 7.39 -16.10
CA ALA A 15 13.56 6.27 -15.56
C ALA A 15 14.52 6.69 -14.43
N THR A 16 15.19 7.84 -14.55
CA THR A 16 16.09 8.37 -13.51
C THR A 16 15.30 8.80 -12.27
N ARG A 17 14.16 9.43 -12.43
CA ARG A 17 13.29 9.85 -11.33
C ARG A 17 12.79 8.65 -10.52
N GLU A 18 12.36 7.60 -11.19
CA GLU A 18 11.92 6.36 -10.57
C GLU A 18 13.07 5.66 -9.82
N ARG A 19 14.27 5.60 -10.40
CA ARG A 19 15.47 5.07 -9.72
C ARG A 19 15.79 5.86 -8.45
N ILE A 20 15.64 7.18 -8.46
CA ILE A 20 15.81 8.02 -7.26
C ILE A 20 14.81 7.62 -6.18
N LEU A 21 13.52 7.45 -6.50
CA LEU A 21 12.51 7.05 -5.52
C LEU A 21 12.74 5.65 -4.96
N ARG A 22 13.16 4.69 -5.80
CA ARG A 22 13.52 3.34 -5.33
C ARG A 22 14.67 3.36 -4.33
N GLU A 23 15.76 4.05 -4.66
CA GLU A 23 16.90 4.14 -3.75
C GLU A 23 16.59 4.97 -2.50
N ALA A 24 15.79 6.02 -2.62
CA ALA A 24 15.31 6.79 -1.49
C ALA A 24 14.46 5.91 -0.55
N SER A 25 13.49 5.15 -1.07
CA SER A 25 12.65 4.27 -0.26
C SER A 25 13.47 3.22 0.48
N ARG A 26 14.47 2.61 -0.19
CA ARG A 26 15.37 1.65 0.42
C ARG A 26 16.21 2.27 1.55
N LEU A 27 16.78 3.45 1.33
CA LEU A 27 17.57 4.14 2.35
C LEU A 27 16.71 4.57 3.53
N PHE A 28 15.50 5.08 3.28
CA PHE A 28 14.54 5.42 4.34
C PHE A 28 14.14 4.18 5.16
N ALA A 29 13.95 3.04 4.52
CA ALA A 29 13.62 1.79 5.21
C ALA A 29 14.74 1.28 6.11
N VAL A 30 16.01 1.45 5.69
CA VAL A 30 17.19 0.92 6.42
C VAL A 30 17.68 1.88 7.48
N ARG A 31 17.70 3.19 7.20
CA ARG A 31 18.30 4.24 8.07
C ARG A 31 17.28 5.17 8.71
N GLY A 32 16.01 5.01 8.38
CA GLY A 32 14.95 5.95 8.71
C GLY A 32 15.00 7.22 7.85
N TYR A 33 13.91 7.97 7.84
CA TYR A 33 13.82 9.25 7.12
C TYR A 33 14.89 10.24 7.60
N TYR A 34 15.00 10.44 8.91
CA TYR A 34 15.96 11.39 9.49
C TYR A 34 17.41 10.97 9.35
N GLY A 35 17.70 9.67 9.34
CA GLY A 35 19.05 9.11 9.17
C GLY A 35 19.57 9.08 7.74
N SER A 36 18.76 9.51 6.75
CA SER A 36 19.11 9.50 5.34
C SER A 36 19.32 10.91 4.80
N SER A 37 20.26 11.09 3.87
CA SER A 37 20.53 12.38 3.22
C SER A 37 20.36 12.31 1.70
N THR A 38 20.13 13.46 1.07
CA THR A 38 20.09 13.57 -0.41
C THR A 38 21.41 13.20 -1.06
N ARG A 39 22.53 13.35 -0.34
CA ARG A 39 23.85 12.92 -0.80
C ARG A 39 23.96 11.40 -0.84
N ASP A 40 23.45 10.71 0.20
CA ASP A 40 23.43 9.24 0.22
C ASP A 40 22.57 8.69 -0.92
N ILE A 41 21.41 9.29 -1.16
CA ILE A 41 20.51 8.89 -2.24
C ILE A 41 21.19 9.12 -3.59
N ALA A 42 21.78 10.30 -3.85
CA ALA A 42 22.48 10.59 -5.09
C ALA A 42 23.62 9.60 -5.34
N THR A 43 24.38 9.26 -4.28
CA THR A 43 25.46 8.26 -4.35
C THR A 43 24.93 6.87 -4.69
N ALA A 44 23.82 6.43 -4.09
CA ALA A 44 23.21 5.14 -4.34
C ALA A 44 22.68 5.02 -5.78
N VAL A 45 22.13 6.10 -6.33
CA VAL A 45 21.66 6.17 -7.72
C VAL A 45 22.82 6.27 -8.74
N GLY A 46 24.01 6.69 -8.31
CA GLY A 46 25.17 6.92 -9.17
C GLY A 46 25.12 8.24 -9.93
N ILE A 47 24.45 9.27 -9.35
CA ILE A 47 24.36 10.62 -9.93
C ILE A 47 24.98 11.67 -9.00
N ARG A 48 25.22 12.87 -9.52
CA ARG A 48 25.65 14.01 -8.71
C ARG A 48 24.44 14.61 -7.97
N GLN A 49 24.65 15.10 -6.75
CA GLN A 49 23.58 15.71 -5.95
C GLN A 49 22.85 16.87 -6.67
N PRO A 50 23.49 17.77 -7.44
CA PRO A 50 22.76 18.75 -8.25
C PRO A 50 21.80 18.11 -9.26
N SER A 51 22.17 16.99 -9.88
CA SER A 51 21.29 16.26 -10.79
C SER A 51 20.07 15.69 -10.09
N LEU A 52 20.21 15.24 -8.84
CA LEU A 52 19.08 14.78 -8.04
C LEU A 52 18.07 15.93 -7.82
N PHE A 53 18.55 17.15 -7.54
CA PHE A 53 17.68 18.30 -7.32
C PHE A 53 16.90 18.77 -8.56
N HIS A 54 17.31 18.39 -9.77
CA HIS A 54 16.50 18.58 -10.96
C HIS A 54 15.24 17.70 -10.98
N HIS A 55 15.25 16.55 -10.29
CA HIS A 55 14.11 15.63 -10.20
C HIS A 55 13.27 15.85 -8.94
N PHE A 56 13.94 16.14 -7.82
CA PHE A 56 13.29 16.33 -6.52
C PHE A 56 13.91 17.52 -5.78
N PRO A 57 13.14 18.54 -5.41
CA PRO A 57 13.66 19.74 -4.77
C PRO A 57 14.22 19.48 -3.36
N SER A 58 13.81 18.38 -2.70
CA SER A 58 14.23 18.05 -1.34
C SER A 58 14.05 16.55 -1.04
N LYS A 59 14.67 16.10 0.06
CA LYS A 59 14.41 14.77 0.64
C LYS A 59 12.94 14.62 1.04
N GLN A 60 12.36 15.68 1.58
CA GLN A 60 10.96 15.74 1.96
C GLN A 60 10.04 15.47 0.76
N ALA A 61 10.29 16.08 -0.39
CA ALA A 61 9.49 15.86 -1.60
C ALA A 61 9.53 14.40 -2.07
N MET A 62 10.68 13.72 -1.96
CA MET A 62 10.78 12.28 -2.26
C MET A 62 9.94 11.44 -1.28
N PHE A 63 10.00 11.75 0.01
CA PHE A 63 9.24 11.00 1.01
C PHE A 63 7.73 11.27 0.91
N GLN A 64 7.33 12.50 0.63
CA GLN A 64 5.94 12.88 0.37
C GLN A 64 5.35 12.12 -0.83
N GLU A 65 6.13 11.93 -1.89
CA GLU A 65 5.68 11.15 -3.04
C GLU A 65 5.50 9.66 -2.71
N LEU A 66 6.41 9.09 -1.93
CA LEU A 66 6.25 7.72 -1.43
C LEU A 66 5.04 7.56 -0.51
N LEU A 67 4.76 8.57 0.33
CA LEU A 67 3.55 8.60 1.17
C LEU A 67 2.28 8.67 0.31
N THR A 68 2.25 9.56 -0.67
CA THR A 68 1.15 9.68 -1.63
C THR A 68 0.92 8.37 -2.37
N TYR A 69 1.98 7.75 -2.87
CA TYR A 69 1.91 6.44 -3.53
C TYR A 69 1.29 5.38 -2.62
N SER A 70 1.70 5.28 -1.38
CA SER A 70 1.30 4.18 -0.49
C SER A 70 -0.03 4.37 0.22
N LEU A 71 -0.52 5.60 0.37
CA LEU A 71 -1.68 5.90 1.21
C LEU A 71 -2.91 6.39 0.43
N ASP A 72 -2.72 7.19 -0.62
CA ASP A 72 -3.86 7.86 -1.25
C ASP A 72 -4.79 6.86 -1.96
N ASP A 73 -4.22 5.94 -2.73
CA ASP A 73 -5.02 4.95 -3.46
C ASP A 73 -5.67 3.94 -2.50
N SER A 74 -4.94 3.46 -1.50
CA SER A 74 -5.48 2.58 -0.45
C SER A 74 -6.64 3.23 0.31
N ALA A 75 -6.49 4.51 0.69
CA ALA A 75 -7.56 5.25 1.36
C ALA A 75 -8.78 5.45 0.46
N ALA A 76 -8.58 5.78 -0.82
CA ALA A 76 -9.68 5.97 -1.77
C ALA A 76 -10.47 4.67 -2.00
N VAL A 77 -9.78 3.54 -2.17
CA VAL A 77 -10.43 2.22 -2.33
C VAL A 77 -11.15 1.81 -1.06
N ALA A 78 -10.53 1.95 0.12
CA ALA A 78 -11.17 1.61 1.39
C ALA A 78 -12.43 2.46 1.64
N GLU A 79 -12.36 3.77 1.42
CA GLU A 79 -13.51 4.67 1.57
C GLU A 79 -14.63 4.38 0.58
N HIS A 80 -14.30 4.03 -0.66
CA HIS A 80 -15.29 3.62 -1.66
C HIS A 80 -16.01 2.36 -1.21
N LEU A 81 -15.28 1.32 -0.81
CA LEU A 81 -15.84 0.06 -0.36
C LEU A 81 -16.63 0.20 0.95
N ALA A 82 -16.17 1.02 1.89
CA ALA A 82 -16.90 1.26 3.14
C ALA A 82 -18.31 1.87 2.92
N ARG A 83 -18.49 2.61 1.81
CA ARG A 83 -19.78 3.22 1.42
C ARG A 83 -20.58 2.38 0.40
N ALA A 84 -19.97 1.37 -0.21
CA ALA A 84 -20.62 0.55 -1.23
C ALA A 84 -21.78 -0.25 -0.62
N LYS A 85 -22.76 -0.62 -1.47
CA LYS A 85 -23.83 -1.53 -1.07
C LYS A 85 -23.33 -2.97 -1.15
N GLY A 86 -24.00 -3.88 -0.41
CA GLY A 86 -23.68 -5.30 -0.39
C GLY A 86 -23.02 -5.74 0.90
N SER A 87 -22.62 -7.00 0.96
CA SER A 87 -22.04 -7.64 2.16
C SER A 87 -20.80 -6.90 2.66
N PRO A 88 -20.75 -6.46 3.93
CA PRO A 88 -19.57 -5.92 4.58
C PRO A 88 -18.36 -6.87 4.53
N ALA A 89 -18.57 -8.17 4.68
CA ALA A 89 -17.52 -9.18 4.59
C ALA A 89 -16.90 -9.22 3.19
N ALA A 90 -17.73 -9.17 2.13
CA ALA A 90 -17.26 -9.15 0.75
C ALA A 90 -16.50 -7.84 0.42
N ARG A 91 -16.92 -6.70 0.96
CA ARG A 91 -16.23 -5.41 0.80
C ARG A 91 -14.87 -5.43 1.48
N LEU A 92 -14.79 -5.92 2.71
CA LEU A 92 -13.52 -6.05 3.43
C LEU A 92 -12.59 -7.04 2.71
N TYR A 93 -13.11 -8.18 2.25
CA TYR A 93 -12.34 -9.16 1.49
C TYR A 93 -11.74 -8.52 0.22
N ARG A 94 -12.57 -7.81 -0.55
CA ARG A 94 -12.11 -7.10 -1.77
C ARG A 94 -11.00 -6.11 -1.45
N PHE A 95 -11.19 -5.28 -0.43
CA PHE A 95 -10.16 -4.33 0.01
C PHE A 95 -8.85 -5.03 0.32
N LEU A 96 -8.89 -6.08 1.14
CA LEU A 96 -7.68 -6.80 1.56
C LEU A 96 -6.92 -7.39 0.37
N VAL A 97 -7.62 -8.04 -0.56
CA VAL A 97 -6.97 -8.64 -1.74
C VAL A 97 -6.29 -7.58 -2.60
N GLU A 98 -6.97 -6.47 -2.89
CA GLU A 98 -6.42 -5.41 -3.74
C GLU A 98 -5.27 -4.68 -3.06
N ASP A 99 -5.42 -4.31 -1.79
CA ASP A 99 -4.44 -3.52 -1.07
C ASP A 99 -3.15 -4.33 -0.79
N PHE A 100 -3.29 -5.59 -0.36
CA PHE A 100 -2.13 -6.47 -0.19
C PHE A 100 -1.41 -6.72 -1.51
N ARG A 101 -2.14 -6.88 -2.63
CA ARG A 101 -1.52 -7.02 -3.94
C ARG A 101 -0.75 -5.76 -4.31
N TYR A 102 -1.37 -4.61 -4.23
CA TYR A 102 -0.75 -3.32 -4.54
C TYR A 102 0.57 -3.10 -3.76
N LEU A 103 0.54 -3.37 -2.45
CA LEU A 103 1.73 -3.24 -1.61
C LEU A 103 2.81 -4.29 -1.93
N MET A 104 2.41 -5.51 -2.31
CA MET A 104 3.35 -6.55 -2.73
C MET A 104 4.00 -6.27 -4.08
N GLU A 105 3.29 -5.67 -5.01
CA GLU A 105 3.77 -5.34 -6.36
C GLU A 105 4.51 -4.00 -6.40
N SER A 106 4.46 -3.21 -5.33
CA SER A 106 5.11 -1.90 -5.25
C SER A 106 6.60 -1.97 -5.64
N PRO A 107 7.12 -1.09 -6.49
CA PRO A 107 8.55 -1.02 -6.78
C PRO A 107 9.37 -0.43 -5.63
N TYR A 108 8.73 0.07 -4.57
CA TYR A 108 9.35 0.80 -3.45
C TYR A 108 9.40 -0.03 -2.18
N ASP A 109 10.40 0.23 -1.33
CA ASP A 109 10.46 -0.31 0.03
C ASP A 109 9.63 0.56 0.97
N LEU A 110 8.43 0.11 1.30
CA LEU A 110 7.45 0.88 2.06
C LEU A 110 7.58 0.75 3.58
N ARG A 111 8.57 -0.01 4.11
CA ARG A 111 8.75 -0.23 5.55
C ARG A 111 8.85 1.07 6.35
N SER A 112 9.53 2.09 5.80
CA SER A 112 9.70 3.36 6.49
C SER A 112 8.39 4.12 6.69
N ILE A 113 7.42 3.92 5.82
CA ILE A 113 6.12 4.58 5.87
C ILE A 113 5.27 4.03 7.01
N PHE A 114 5.27 2.71 7.16
CA PHE A 114 4.44 2.05 8.16
C PHE A 114 5.09 1.93 9.55
N ASN A 115 6.43 2.03 9.64
CA ASN A 115 7.16 1.84 10.91
C ASN A 115 7.69 3.14 11.52
N SER A 116 7.41 4.32 10.93
CA SER A 116 7.99 5.57 11.39
C SER A 116 6.97 6.48 12.07
N ASN A 117 7.43 7.21 13.11
CA ASN A 117 6.67 8.30 13.71
C ASN A 117 6.67 9.57 12.82
N VAL A 118 7.18 9.48 11.58
CA VAL A 118 7.28 10.62 10.66
C VAL A 118 5.90 11.21 10.34
N LEU A 119 4.85 10.39 10.30
CA LEU A 119 3.47 10.88 10.09
C LEU A 119 2.93 11.74 11.25
N MET A 120 3.63 11.77 12.40
CA MET A 120 3.31 12.66 13.53
C MET A 120 3.99 14.03 13.41
N ASP A 121 4.89 14.20 12.44
CA ASP A 121 5.57 15.46 12.17
C ASP A 121 4.65 16.39 11.37
N GLU A 122 4.65 17.69 11.69
CA GLU A 122 3.84 18.71 11.02
C GLU A 122 4.06 18.75 9.50
N ASP A 123 5.29 18.49 9.05
CA ASP A 123 5.65 18.42 7.64
C ASP A 123 4.90 17.32 6.86
N PHE A 124 4.36 16.32 7.55
CA PHE A 124 3.68 15.16 6.97
C PHE A 124 2.23 14.99 7.45
N GLU A 125 1.70 16.00 8.15
CA GLU A 125 0.34 15.99 8.70
C GLU A 125 -0.75 15.64 7.66
N PRO A 126 -0.72 16.10 6.38
CA PRO A 126 -1.71 15.69 5.40
C PRO A 126 -1.79 14.17 5.19
N TRP A 127 -0.65 13.50 5.18
CA TRP A 127 -0.59 12.02 5.03
C TRP A 127 -0.98 11.30 6.31
N GLY A 128 -0.72 11.88 7.47
CA GLY A 128 -1.26 11.41 8.75
C GLY A 128 -2.79 11.39 8.74
N ARG A 129 -3.42 12.43 8.18
CA ARG A 129 -4.88 12.47 7.99
C ARG A 129 -5.36 11.41 6.98
N THR A 130 -4.64 11.22 5.86
CA THR A 130 -4.98 10.18 4.89
C THR A 130 -4.90 8.79 5.51
N ALA A 131 -3.85 8.50 6.28
CA ALA A 131 -3.72 7.24 7.02
C ALA A 131 -4.87 7.05 8.03
N ALA A 132 -5.28 8.12 8.73
CA ALA A 132 -6.42 8.06 9.65
C ALA A 132 -7.74 7.75 8.91
N ARG A 133 -7.97 8.35 7.73
CA ARG A 133 -9.15 8.06 6.89
C ARG A 133 -9.18 6.60 6.44
N LEU A 134 -8.04 6.07 5.99
CA LEU A 134 -7.89 4.65 5.66
C LEU A 134 -8.27 3.76 6.85
N HIS A 135 -7.73 4.04 8.04
CA HIS A 135 -8.02 3.28 9.24
C HIS A 135 -9.50 3.35 9.65
N VAL A 136 -10.13 4.51 9.50
CA VAL A 136 -11.58 4.69 9.77
C VAL A 136 -12.40 3.86 8.79
N ALA A 137 -12.09 3.90 7.50
CA ALA A 137 -12.83 3.15 6.48
C ALA A 137 -12.75 1.63 6.70
N VAL A 138 -11.57 1.10 7.06
CA VAL A 138 -11.41 -0.33 7.39
C VAL A 138 -12.19 -0.68 8.67
N ALA A 139 -12.10 0.16 9.71
CA ALA A 139 -12.86 -0.04 10.95
C ALA A 139 -14.38 0.00 10.73
N ASP A 140 -14.84 0.86 9.81
CA ASP A 140 -16.26 0.95 9.46
C ASP A 140 -16.77 -0.31 8.75
N MET A 141 -15.98 -0.89 7.83
CA MET A 141 -16.33 -2.18 7.20
C MET A 141 -16.43 -3.31 8.24
N ILE A 142 -15.50 -3.34 9.22
CA ILE A 142 -15.54 -4.35 10.30
C ILE A 142 -16.79 -4.14 11.17
N ARG A 143 -17.08 -2.90 11.59
CA ARG A 143 -18.26 -2.57 12.41
C ARG A 143 -19.55 -2.94 11.70
N GLN A 144 -19.68 -2.58 10.42
CA GLN A 144 -20.84 -2.93 9.61
C GLN A 144 -21.02 -4.45 9.47
N GLY A 145 -19.92 -5.22 9.42
CA GLY A 145 -19.97 -6.68 9.40
C GLY A 145 -20.47 -7.28 10.72
N ILE A 146 -20.10 -6.68 11.85
CA ILE A 146 -20.65 -7.06 13.18
C ILE A 146 -22.13 -6.70 13.25
N ASP A 147 -22.51 -5.49 12.88
CA ASP A 147 -23.90 -5.02 12.90
C ASP A 147 -24.81 -5.85 11.96
N ALA A 148 -24.27 -6.42 10.90
CA ALA A 148 -24.96 -7.28 9.95
C ALA A 148 -24.94 -8.78 10.34
N GLU A 149 -24.36 -9.13 11.50
CA GLU A 149 -24.16 -10.50 11.98
C GLU A 149 -23.32 -11.39 11.01
N GLU A 150 -22.61 -10.76 10.07
CA GLU A 150 -21.64 -11.46 9.20
C GLU A 150 -20.32 -11.76 9.93
N PHE A 151 -19.95 -10.92 10.90
CA PHE A 151 -18.75 -11.09 11.73
C PHE A 151 -19.10 -11.40 13.18
N ILE A 152 -18.18 -12.11 13.83
CA ILE A 152 -18.24 -12.32 15.28
C ILE A 152 -18.12 -10.99 16.03
N GLU A 153 -18.62 -10.95 17.27
CA GLU A 153 -18.35 -9.87 18.21
C GLU A 153 -16.85 -9.81 18.52
N ILE A 154 -16.20 -8.71 18.13
CA ILE A 154 -14.78 -8.47 18.34
C ILE A 154 -14.54 -6.97 18.53
N GLU A 155 -13.50 -6.61 19.29
CA GLU A 155 -13.08 -5.21 19.41
C GLU A 155 -12.52 -4.74 18.04
N VAL A 156 -13.21 -3.74 17.42
CA VAL A 156 -12.95 -3.26 16.05
C VAL A 156 -11.52 -2.76 15.89
N GLY A 157 -10.99 -2.03 16.89
CA GLY A 157 -9.63 -1.51 16.88
C GLY A 157 -8.59 -2.64 16.87
N PHE A 158 -8.82 -3.71 17.65
CA PHE A 158 -7.97 -4.89 17.68
C PHE A 158 -7.96 -5.62 16.33
N ALA A 159 -9.15 -5.87 15.75
CA ALA A 159 -9.25 -6.51 14.43
C ALA A 159 -8.52 -5.71 13.35
N ARG A 160 -8.71 -4.39 13.30
CA ARG A 160 -7.99 -3.50 12.39
C ARG A 160 -6.47 -3.54 12.62
N GLN A 161 -6.02 -3.53 13.88
CA GLN A 161 -4.59 -3.61 14.21
C GLN A 161 -3.97 -4.94 13.79
N ALA A 162 -4.69 -6.05 13.94
CA ALA A 162 -4.25 -7.37 13.48
C ALA A 162 -4.06 -7.40 11.95
N ILE A 163 -5.00 -6.82 11.19
CA ILE A 163 -4.87 -6.65 9.73
C ILE A 163 -3.63 -5.82 9.38
N SER A 164 -3.43 -4.69 10.06
CA SER A 164 -2.24 -3.84 9.84
C SER A 164 -0.94 -4.57 10.17
N GLY A 165 -0.93 -5.42 11.19
CA GLY A 165 0.22 -6.25 11.55
C GLY A 165 0.59 -7.26 10.47
N LEU A 166 -0.40 -7.92 9.85
CA LEU A 166 -0.18 -8.83 8.72
C LEU A 166 0.37 -8.09 7.50
N MET A 167 -0.13 -6.89 7.25
CA MET A 167 0.37 -6.04 6.17
C MET A 167 1.84 -5.65 6.38
N LEU A 168 2.19 -5.18 7.57
CA LEU A 168 3.57 -4.83 7.94
C LEU A 168 4.53 -6.01 7.76
N GLU A 169 4.14 -7.19 8.19
CA GLU A 169 4.95 -8.40 8.06
C GLU A 169 5.14 -8.79 6.60
N THR A 170 4.10 -8.70 5.78
CA THR A 170 4.18 -8.96 4.34
C THR A 170 5.15 -8.00 3.64
N ILE A 171 5.10 -6.71 3.98
CA ILE A 171 6.04 -5.70 3.46
C ILE A 171 7.47 -6.02 3.92
N ARG A 172 7.65 -6.47 5.17
CA ARG A 172 8.96 -6.84 5.71
C ARG A 172 9.56 -8.04 4.99
N GLU A 173 8.81 -9.15 4.85
CA GLU A 173 9.26 -10.37 4.16
C GLU A 173 9.70 -10.05 2.72
N ARG A 174 8.87 -9.31 2.00
CA ARG A 174 9.20 -8.86 0.64
C ARG A 174 10.50 -8.06 0.58
N SER A 175 10.73 -7.15 1.52
CA SER A 175 11.93 -6.30 1.58
C SER A 175 13.20 -7.09 1.88
N LEU A 176 13.09 -8.29 2.44
CA LEU A 176 14.20 -9.21 2.67
C LEU A 176 14.55 -10.03 1.42
N GLY A 177 13.84 -9.82 0.31
CA GLY A 177 14.05 -10.54 -0.93
C GLY A 177 13.39 -11.93 -0.95
N GLU A 178 12.46 -12.19 -0.05
CA GLU A 178 11.67 -13.42 -0.08
C GLU A 178 10.71 -13.38 -1.29
N GLU A 179 10.73 -14.45 -2.09
CA GLU A 179 9.73 -14.63 -3.14
C GLU A 179 8.38 -14.97 -2.49
N LEU A 180 7.50 -13.98 -2.42
CA LEU A 180 6.15 -14.19 -1.90
C LEU A 180 5.28 -14.84 -3.00
N PRO A 181 4.53 -15.92 -2.68
CA PRO A 181 3.65 -16.55 -3.65
C PRO A 181 2.62 -15.56 -4.20
N ALA A 182 2.32 -15.62 -5.50
CA ALA A 182 1.32 -14.76 -6.15
C ALA A 182 -0.07 -14.81 -5.47
N LEU A 183 -0.41 -15.94 -4.84
CA LEU A 183 -1.64 -16.11 -4.06
C LEU A 183 -1.57 -15.55 -2.61
N ARG A 184 -0.45 -14.91 -2.22
CA ARG A 184 -0.31 -14.36 -0.84
C ARG A 184 -1.44 -13.38 -0.48
N PRO A 185 -1.84 -12.42 -1.33
CA PRO A 185 -2.96 -11.52 -1.02
C PRO A 185 -4.25 -12.27 -0.70
N ILE A 186 -4.64 -13.23 -1.54
CA ILE A 186 -5.82 -14.06 -1.37
C ILE A 186 -5.74 -14.85 -0.06
N ARG A 187 -4.61 -15.55 0.18
CA ARG A 187 -4.42 -16.34 1.40
C ARG A 187 -4.49 -15.50 2.68
N THR A 188 -3.98 -14.27 2.61
CA THR A 188 -4.05 -13.35 3.75
C THR A 188 -5.48 -12.87 3.98
N ALA A 189 -6.20 -12.51 2.91
CA ALA A 189 -7.62 -12.17 3.01
C ALA A 189 -8.46 -13.35 3.55
N ASP A 190 -8.24 -14.58 3.05
CA ASP A 190 -8.89 -15.79 3.54
C ASP A 190 -8.64 -16.00 5.03
N PHE A 191 -7.40 -15.83 5.49
CA PHE A 191 -7.05 -15.97 6.90
C PHE A 191 -7.77 -14.95 7.78
N VAL A 192 -7.76 -13.68 7.37
CA VAL A 192 -8.44 -12.60 8.09
C VAL A 192 -9.95 -12.86 8.14
N LEU A 193 -10.57 -13.20 7.02
CA LEU A 193 -12.02 -13.42 6.97
C LEU A 193 -12.43 -14.67 7.74
N ARG A 194 -11.64 -15.76 7.71
CA ARG A 194 -11.91 -16.93 8.56
C ARG A 194 -11.88 -16.61 10.05
N ALA A 195 -11.07 -15.63 10.46
CA ALA A 195 -11.02 -15.21 11.86
C ALA A 195 -12.17 -14.27 12.25
N LEU A 196 -12.79 -13.60 11.29
CA LEU A 196 -13.86 -12.61 11.54
C LEU A 196 -15.26 -13.16 11.29
N LEU A 197 -15.45 -14.04 10.30
CA LEU A 197 -16.76 -14.53 9.90
C LEU A 197 -17.46 -15.30 11.06
N ALA A 198 -18.73 -14.99 11.26
CA ALA A 198 -19.59 -15.71 12.19
C ALA A 198 -19.78 -17.19 11.76
N ASP A 199 -19.86 -17.43 10.44
CA ASP A 199 -19.78 -18.76 9.84
C ASP A 199 -18.62 -18.83 8.84
N PRO A 200 -17.48 -19.46 9.20
CA PRO A 200 -16.33 -19.60 8.32
C PRO A 200 -16.58 -20.39 7.02
N ASN A 201 -17.70 -21.15 6.92
CA ASN A 201 -18.05 -21.87 5.69
C ASN A 201 -18.54 -20.92 4.57
N GLN A 202 -18.93 -19.70 4.91
CA GLN A 202 -19.37 -18.70 3.92
C GLN A 202 -18.19 -18.04 3.17
N LEU A 203 -16.93 -18.38 3.48
CA LEU A 203 -15.78 -17.71 2.87
C LEU A 203 -15.79 -17.76 1.33
N GLU A 204 -16.14 -18.89 0.72
CA GLU A 204 -16.18 -19.02 -0.74
C GLU A 204 -17.26 -18.12 -1.37
N GLU A 205 -18.41 -18.00 -0.72
CA GLU A 205 -19.49 -17.11 -1.15
C GLU A 205 -19.07 -15.63 -1.01
N VAL A 206 -18.44 -15.27 0.10
CA VAL A 206 -17.90 -13.93 0.36
C VAL A 206 -16.83 -13.57 -0.68
N ALA A 207 -15.92 -14.48 -1.00
CA ALA A 207 -14.88 -14.26 -2.01
C ALA A 207 -15.48 -14.08 -3.42
N ALA A 208 -16.49 -14.88 -3.77
CA ALA A 208 -17.21 -14.74 -5.04
C ALA A 208 -17.96 -13.40 -5.12
N ALA A 209 -18.66 -13.01 -4.06
CA ALA A 209 -19.34 -11.71 -3.98
C ALA A 209 -18.38 -10.52 -4.04
N ALA A 210 -17.17 -10.67 -3.52
CA ALA A 210 -16.13 -9.63 -3.55
C ALA A 210 -15.70 -9.27 -4.98
N CYS A 211 -15.74 -10.21 -5.92
CA CYS A 211 -15.42 -9.97 -7.32
C CYS A 211 -16.51 -9.18 -8.08
N ALA A 212 -17.70 -9.10 -7.54
CA ALA A 212 -18.82 -8.38 -8.17
C ALA A 212 -18.75 -6.85 -7.99
N PHE A 213 -17.84 -6.32 -7.16
CA PHE A 213 -17.68 -4.88 -6.98
C PHE A 213 -16.96 -4.27 -8.19
N GLU A 214 -17.71 -3.46 -8.94
CA GLU A 214 -17.24 -2.70 -10.10
C GLU A 214 -16.95 -1.24 -9.73
N GLY A 215 -16.20 -0.53 -10.60
CA GLY A 215 -15.97 0.91 -10.48
C GLY A 215 -15.11 1.31 -9.30
N LEU A 216 -14.27 0.41 -8.79
CA LEU A 216 -13.29 0.75 -7.75
C LEU A 216 -12.32 1.82 -8.26
N PRO A 217 -11.90 2.77 -7.40
CA PRO A 217 -10.76 3.61 -7.70
C PRO A 217 -9.57 2.73 -8.09
N ALA A 218 -8.89 3.09 -9.18
CA ALA A 218 -7.73 2.31 -9.62
C ALA A 218 -6.55 2.61 -8.71
N TYR A 219 -5.85 1.55 -8.30
CA TYR A 219 -4.48 1.70 -7.81
C TYR A 219 -3.56 2.10 -8.96
N ARG A 220 -2.60 2.96 -8.70
CA ARG A 220 -1.59 3.36 -9.69
C ARG A 220 -0.79 2.14 -10.10
N ASP A 221 -0.77 1.87 -11.40
CA ASP A 221 0.02 0.78 -12.01
C ASP A 221 -0.31 -0.66 -11.56
N ALA A 222 -1.49 -0.91 -10.95
CA ALA A 222 -1.90 -2.24 -10.55
C ALA A 222 -2.83 -2.90 -11.57
N ALA A 223 -2.58 -4.18 -11.89
CA ALA A 223 -3.54 -5.01 -12.59
C ALA A 223 -4.69 -5.45 -11.67
N SER A 224 -5.95 -5.47 -12.16
CA SER A 224 -7.10 -5.86 -11.33
C SER A 224 -7.03 -7.30 -10.83
N ALA A 225 -7.44 -7.53 -9.58
CA ALA A 225 -7.38 -8.83 -8.90
C ALA A 225 -8.40 -9.87 -9.39
N CYS A 226 -9.45 -9.42 -10.07
CA CYS A 226 -10.53 -10.27 -10.57
C CYS A 226 -10.54 -10.38 -12.10
N ALA A 227 -9.38 -10.22 -12.76
CA ALA A 227 -9.24 -10.46 -14.21
C ALA A 227 -8.92 -11.92 -14.50
#